data_4842f69f38d7ae75ead2387d121b6d78
#
_entry.id   4842f69f38d7ae75ead2387d121b6d78
#
_cell.length_a   1.000
_cell.length_b   1.000
_cell.length_c   1.000
_cell.angle_alpha   90.00
_cell.angle_beta   90.00
_cell.angle_gamma   90.00
#
_symmetry.space_group_name_H-M   'P 1'
#
loop_
_entity.id
_entity.type
_entity.pdbx_description
1 polymer ?
#
loop_
_entity_poly.entity_id
_entity_poly.type
_entity_poly.pdbx_seq_one_letter_code
_entity_poly.pdbx_strand_id
1 'polypeptide(L)'
;LKKQGKRKQPRVIVFTTPTCSFCRAVKQYFREKGIRFKEVDLTRDPAAARDVVRRTKQQGVPVIYIGNKYVVGFDRPKINKLLGIQ
;
A
#
# COMPACT_ATOMS: atom_id res chain seq x y z
N LEU A 1 -1.01 22.87 13.44
CA LEU A 1 -1.17 22.38 13.17
C LEU A 1 -1.71 21.81 12.77
N LYS A 2 -1.98 21.65 12.96
CA LYS A 2 -2.51 21.02 12.68
C LYS A 2 -3.04 20.82 11.71
N LYS A 3 -3.08 21.13 11.04
CA LYS A 3 -3.53 21.05 10.05
C LYS A 3 -3.37 19.90 9.42
N GLN A 4 -2.63 19.29 9.64
CA GLN A 4 -2.46 18.18 9.12
C GLN A 4 -3.38 17.28 9.61
N GLY A 5 -3.70 17.34 10.69
CA GLY A 5 -4.68 16.46 11.20
C GLY A 5 -5.98 16.57 10.51
N LYS A 6 -6.22 17.68 9.82
CA LYS A 6 -7.43 17.81 9.24
C LYS A 6 -7.52 17.06 8.05
N ARG A 7 -6.50 16.95 7.27
CA ARG A 7 -6.59 16.24 6.12
C ARG A 7 -6.53 14.83 6.47
N LYS A 8 -7.57 14.07 6.41
CA LYS A 8 -7.57 12.74 6.75
C LYS A 8 -7.02 11.92 5.68
N GLN A 9 -5.89 11.29 5.91
CA GLN A 9 -5.32 10.37 4.97
C GLN A 9 -6.07 9.04 5.12
N PRO A 10 -6.46 8.38 4.04
CA PRO A 10 -7.03 7.04 4.15
C PRO A 10 -6.01 6.08 4.74
N ARG A 11 -6.48 4.99 5.28
CA ARG A 11 -5.58 3.97 5.81
C ARG A 11 -4.82 3.35 4.64
N VAL A 12 -3.51 3.25 4.78
CA VAL A 12 -2.65 2.68 3.74
C VAL A 12 -1.84 1.54 4.32
N ILE A 13 -1.92 0.38 3.67
CA ILE A 13 -1.14 -0.78 4.06
C ILE A 13 -0.44 -1.28 2.80
N VAL A 14 0.87 -1.50 2.90
CA VAL A 14 1.65 -2.04 1.80
C VAL A 14 2.01 -3.48 2.14
N PHE A 15 1.52 -4.42 1.34
CA PHE A 15 1.83 -5.83 1.53
C PHE A 15 3.05 -6.17 0.69
N THR A 16 4.08 -6.70 1.31
CA THR A 16 5.40 -6.85 0.69
C THR A 16 5.98 -8.22 0.90
N THR A 17 7.07 -8.49 0.20
CA THR A 17 7.95 -9.61 0.53
C THR A 17 9.37 -9.05 0.55
N PRO A 18 10.33 -9.73 1.20
CA PRO A 18 11.67 -9.18 1.37
C PRO A 18 12.43 -8.96 0.07
N THR A 19 12.12 -9.72 -0.97
CA THR A 19 12.89 -9.64 -2.20
C THR A 19 12.20 -8.85 -3.31
N CYS A 20 11.20 -8.07 -2.97
CA CYS A 20 10.41 -7.37 -3.98
C CYS A 20 10.95 -5.96 -4.21
N SER A 21 11.53 -5.72 -5.38
CA SER A 21 12.06 -4.39 -5.69
C SER A 21 10.95 -3.36 -5.87
N PHE A 22 9.82 -3.76 -6.45
CA PHE A 22 8.71 -2.83 -6.59
C PHE A 22 8.10 -2.47 -5.25
N CYS A 23 8.16 -3.36 -4.27
CA CYS A 23 7.70 -3.04 -2.93
C CYS A 23 8.56 -1.92 -2.34
N ARG A 24 9.87 -1.97 -2.56
CA ARG A 24 10.75 -0.91 -2.07
C ARG A 24 10.44 0.40 -2.78
N ALA A 25 10.16 0.33 -4.07
CA ALA A 25 9.84 1.54 -4.83
C ALA A 25 8.57 2.20 -4.31
N VAL A 26 7.55 1.41 -4.00
CA VAL A 26 6.31 1.94 -3.45
C VAL A 26 6.56 2.61 -2.11
N LYS A 27 7.34 1.96 -1.24
CA LYS A 27 7.60 2.52 0.07
C LYS A 27 8.36 3.82 -0.03
N GLN A 28 9.34 3.89 -0.94
CA GLN A 28 10.08 5.12 -1.13
C GLN A 28 9.19 6.23 -1.68
N TYR A 29 8.33 5.88 -2.64
CA TYR A 29 7.39 6.85 -3.20
C TYR A 29 6.51 7.45 -2.10
N PHE A 30 5.99 6.60 -1.22
CA PHE A 30 5.14 7.09 -0.14
C PHE A 30 5.93 7.99 0.82
N ARG A 31 7.18 7.64 1.12
CA ARG A 31 7.99 8.49 1.99
C ARG A 31 8.24 9.85 1.36
N GLU A 32 8.50 9.87 0.06
CA GLU A 32 8.73 11.12 -0.65
C GLU A 32 7.48 11.99 -0.69
N LYS A 33 6.32 11.37 -0.73
CA LYS A 33 5.06 12.12 -0.76
C LYS A 33 4.49 12.40 0.62
N GLY A 34 5.18 11.98 1.66
CA GLY A 34 4.69 12.19 3.01
C GLY A 34 3.48 11.35 3.38
N ILE A 35 3.31 10.21 2.71
CA ILE A 35 2.19 9.32 2.98
C ILE A 35 2.59 8.32 4.04
N ARG A 36 1.81 8.23 5.09
CA ARG A 36 2.05 7.26 6.14
C ARG A 36 1.42 5.95 5.77
N PHE A 37 2.11 4.87 6.03
CA PHE A 37 1.63 3.54 5.69
C PHE A 37 2.14 2.51 6.68
N LYS A 38 1.44 1.37 6.72
CA LYS A 38 1.87 0.24 7.50
C LYS A 38 2.38 -0.79 6.51
N GLU A 39 3.47 -1.45 6.84
CA GLU A 39 4.01 -2.50 6.00
C GLU A 39 3.71 -3.86 6.61
N VAL A 40 3.23 -4.78 5.79
CA VAL A 40 2.96 -6.15 6.23
C VAL A 40 3.77 -7.08 5.34
N ASP A 41 4.70 -7.82 5.94
CA ASP A 41 5.54 -8.77 5.22
C ASP A 41 4.77 -10.08 5.14
N LEU A 42 4.36 -10.45 3.94
CA LEU A 42 3.52 -11.62 3.75
C LEU A 42 4.24 -12.92 4.04
N THR A 43 5.56 -12.91 4.04
CA THR A 43 6.31 -14.13 4.39
C THR A 43 6.26 -14.40 5.88
N ARG A 44 5.91 -13.39 6.67
CA ARG A 44 5.82 -13.53 8.11
C ARG A 44 4.40 -13.61 8.62
N ASP A 45 3.44 -13.45 7.73
CA ASP A 45 2.03 -13.43 8.13
C ASP A 45 1.22 -14.23 7.13
N PRO A 46 1.18 -15.56 7.28
CA PRO A 46 0.47 -16.41 6.34
C PRO A 46 -1.02 -16.10 6.24
N ALA A 47 -1.63 -15.66 7.33
CA ALA A 47 -3.05 -15.32 7.30
C ALA A 47 -3.28 -14.10 6.40
N ALA A 48 -2.41 -13.09 6.52
CA ALA A 48 -2.51 -11.92 5.66
C ALA A 48 -2.27 -12.30 4.20
N ALA A 49 -1.33 -13.21 3.95
CA ALA A 49 -1.04 -13.64 2.59
C ALA A 49 -2.27 -14.29 1.96
N ARG A 50 -2.94 -15.16 2.71
CA ARG A 50 -4.15 -15.80 2.19
C ARG A 50 -5.26 -14.80 1.96
N ASP A 51 -5.40 -13.85 2.86
CA ASP A 51 -6.46 -12.85 2.75
C ASP A 51 -6.25 -11.96 1.52
N VAL A 52 -5.01 -11.54 1.29
CA VAL A 52 -4.70 -10.71 0.14
C VAL A 52 -5.00 -11.45 -1.16
N VAL A 53 -4.61 -12.73 -1.26
CA VAL A 53 -4.89 -13.50 -2.46
C VAL A 53 -6.41 -13.64 -2.65
N ARG A 54 -7.13 -13.90 -1.57
CA ARG A 54 -8.57 -14.06 -1.68
C ARG A 54 -9.24 -12.79 -2.16
N ARG A 55 -8.75 -11.64 -1.70
CA ARG A 55 -9.38 -10.37 -2.05
C ARG A 55 -8.96 -9.82 -3.39
N THR A 56 -7.72 -10.08 -3.80
CA THR A 56 -7.24 -9.57 -5.08
C THR A 56 -7.30 -10.60 -6.19
N LYS A 57 -7.45 -11.87 -5.82
CA LYS A 57 -7.45 -12.99 -6.76
C LYS A 57 -6.12 -13.12 -7.47
N GLN A 58 -5.06 -12.60 -6.86
CA GLN A 58 -3.72 -12.65 -7.43
C GLN A 58 -2.71 -12.87 -6.34
N GLN A 59 -1.54 -13.34 -6.70
CA GLN A 59 -0.47 -13.60 -5.75
C GLN A 59 0.70 -12.63 -5.86
N GLY A 60 0.61 -11.66 -6.73
CA GLY A 60 1.73 -10.74 -6.93
C GLY A 60 1.90 -9.75 -5.80
N VAL A 61 3.11 -9.19 -5.69
CA VAL A 61 3.41 -8.08 -4.79
C VAL A 61 4.06 -7.00 -5.60
N PRO A 62 3.95 -5.75 -5.20
CA PRO A 62 3.28 -5.30 -3.99
C PRO A 62 1.77 -5.24 -4.17
N VAL A 63 1.05 -5.28 -3.06
CA VAL A 63 -0.37 -4.99 -3.04
C VAL A 63 -0.54 -3.85 -2.07
N ILE A 64 -1.24 -2.80 -2.46
CA ILE A 64 -1.43 -1.64 -1.62
C ILE A 64 -2.92 -1.52 -1.29
N TYR A 65 -3.21 -1.45 0.00
CA TYR A 65 -4.57 -1.26 0.46
C TYR A 65 -4.72 0.22 0.82
N ILE A 66 -5.66 0.89 0.19
CA ILE A 66 -5.88 2.31 0.42
C ILE A 66 -7.37 2.51 0.68
N GLY A 67 -7.68 2.97 1.89
CA GLY A 67 -9.06 3.14 2.31
C GLY A 67 -9.75 1.79 2.40
N ASN A 68 -10.46 1.41 1.37
CA ASN A 68 -11.06 0.08 1.32
C ASN A 68 -10.89 -0.52 -0.06
N LYS A 69 -9.87 -0.07 -0.79
CA LYS A 69 -9.59 -0.56 -2.13
C LYS A 69 -8.21 -1.18 -2.19
N TYR A 70 -8.05 -2.16 -3.05
CA TYR A 70 -6.76 -2.82 -3.25
C TYR A 70 -6.19 -2.43 -4.61
N VAL A 71 -4.89 -2.13 -4.63
CA VAL A 71 -4.17 -1.85 -5.86
C VAL A 71 -3.08 -2.91 -5.98
N VAL A 72 -3.09 -3.65 -7.08
CA VAL A 72 -2.09 -4.68 -7.30
C VAL A 72 -0.99 -4.09 -8.17
N GLY A 73 0.23 -4.16 -7.66
CA GLY A 73 1.38 -3.60 -8.36
C GLY A 73 1.57 -2.13 -8.02
N PHE A 74 2.64 -1.56 -8.57
CA PHE A 74 2.95 -0.16 -8.32
C PHE A 74 2.27 0.69 -9.41
N ASP A 75 0.98 0.85 -9.26
CA ASP A 75 0.16 1.57 -10.22
C ASP A 75 -0.02 2.99 -9.72
N ARG A 76 0.93 3.87 -10.07
CA ARG A 76 0.95 5.22 -9.54
C ARG A 76 -0.31 6.03 -9.83
N PRO A 77 -0.84 6.01 -11.06
CA PRO A 77 -2.07 6.79 -11.30
C PRO A 77 -3.22 6.36 -10.41
N LYS A 78 -3.39 5.06 -10.22
CA LYS A 78 -4.48 4.57 -9.39
C LYS A 78 -4.24 4.88 -7.92
N ILE A 79 -2.99 4.72 -7.47
CA ILE A 79 -2.62 5.05 -6.11
C ILE A 79 -2.87 6.52 -5.83
N ASN A 80 -2.43 7.38 -6.74
CA ASN A 80 -2.59 8.82 -6.55
C ASN A 80 -4.05 9.23 -6.52
N LYS A 81 -4.86 8.59 -7.36
CA LYS A 81 -6.27 8.89 -7.39
C LYS A 81 -6.93 8.52 -6.07
N LEU A 82 -6.60 7.35 -5.53
CA LEU A 82 -7.20 6.91 -4.29
C LEU A 82 -6.73 7.73 -3.10
N LEU A 83 -5.52 8.28 -3.17
CA LEU A 83 -4.99 9.11 -2.10
C LEU A 83 -5.34 10.57 -2.26
N GLY A 84 -5.84 10.95 -3.43
CA GLY A 84 -6.14 12.35 -3.69
C GLY A 84 -4.89 13.21 -3.90
N ILE A 85 -3.82 12.62 -4.44
CA ILE A 85 -2.59 13.36 -4.69
C ILE A 85 -2.25 13.30 -6.17
N GLN A 86 -1.26 14.11 -6.54
CA GLN A 86 -0.89 14.19 -7.95
C GLN A 86 0.26 13.26 -8.26
#